data_dd1ea884774b49b0813d49e670ace65e
#
_entry.id   dd1ea884774b49b0813d49e670ace65e
#
_cell.length_a   1.000
_cell.length_b   1.000
_cell.length_c   1.000
_cell.angle_alpha   90.00
_cell.angle_beta   90.00
_cell.angle_gamma   90.00
#
_symmetry.space_group_name_H-M   'P 1'
#
loop_
_entity.id
_entity.type
_entity.pdbx_description
1 polymer ?
#
loop_
_entity_poly.entity_id
_entity_poly.type
_entity_poly.pdbx_seq_one_letter_code
_entity_poly.pdbx_strand_id
1 'polypeptide(L)'
;MVARTLAFGGTLQIPQTRRAFLADATLAAAATSASFAWPGLARAQANSPFKLSVITDEISPDFDHACSVAAKDFGLQWVEIRALWGKNIADLNSDDVSRAQAILAKYNLRVTDIASPLFKVDWPGAPRSRFSTQHDSFAATADFKKQDDVLAACIALAKQFKTDKVRCFDFWRLDDASSFRAAIDDKLRSATETARKQGIALILENEFECNTATAAEAARLLAAVPALGLNWDPANAVMAGELDAFPAGWALLPKDRIRHCHCKNAVRNADGKVAWSPVDIGLIDWTAQFRALKSIGYRNAVSLETHWRGGGSPEASSRISWAGMKKALEASGTL
;
A
#
# COMPACT_ATOMS: atom_id res chain seq x y z
N MET A 1 -56.06 -15.54 -56.21
CA MET A 1 -56.45 -14.25 -56.78
C MET A 1 -55.37 -13.22 -56.38
N VAL A 2 -54.53 -12.94 -57.35
CA VAL A 2 -54.07 -11.65 -57.84
C VAL A 2 -53.34 -10.77 -56.81
N ALA A 3 -52.08 -10.83 -56.79
CA ALA A 3 -51.03 -9.91 -57.25
C ALA A 3 -51.29 -8.39 -57.08
N ARG A 4 -50.36 -7.72 -56.47
CA ARG A 4 -49.64 -6.57 -57.06
C ARG A 4 -48.43 -6.12 -56.25
N THR A 5 -47.34 -6.23 -56.93
CA THR A 5 -46.03 -5.62 -56.74
C THR A 5 -46.10 -4.11 -56.88
N LEU A 6 -45.33 -3.37 -56.08
CA LEU A 6 -44.73 -2.12 -56.50
C LEU A 6 -43.37 -1.92 -55.81
N ALA A 7 -42.34 -1.92 -56.63
CA ALA A 7 -40.97 -1.52 -56.32
C ALA A 7 -40.82 -0.02 -56.45
N PHE A 8 -40.06 0.59 -55.59
CA PHE A 8 -39.33 1.80 -55.90
C PHE A 8 -37.93 1.72 -55.27
N GLY A 9 -37.00 1.80 -56.13
CA GLY A 9 -35.59 1.84 -55.92
C GLY A 9 -35.11 3.25 -55.58
N GLY A 10 -33.97 3.32 -54.99
CA GLY A 10 -33.25 4.54 -54.71
C GLY A 10 -31.95 4.19 -53.98
N THR A 11 -30.96 3.70 -54.74
CA THR A 11 -29.56 3.60 -54.30
C THR A 11 -28.93 4.98 -54.21
N LEU A 12 -28.56 5.41 -53.01
CA LEU A 12 -27.61 6.51 -52.80
C LEU A 12 -26.26 5.88 -52.40
N GLN A 13 -25.40 5.75 -53.41
CA GLN A 13 -23.98 5.46 -53.26
C GLN A 13 -23.27 6.76 -52.82
N ILE A 14 -22.65 6.76 -51.64
CA ILE A 14 -21.65 7.75 -51.27
C ILE A 14 -20.28 7.08 -51.40
N PRO A 15 -19.39 7.55 -52.25
CA PRO A 15 -18.04 7.02 -52.37
C PRO A 15 -17.18 7.55 -51.18
N GLN A 16 -16.92 6.71 -50.22
CA GLN A 16 -15.87 6.97 -49.25
C GLN A 16 -14.51 6.68 -49.87
N THR A 17 -13.78 7.70 -50.23
CA THR A 17 -12.40 7.56 -50.65
C THR A 17 -11.50 7.32 -49.46
N ARG A 18 -10.69 6.25 -49.53
CA ARG A 18 -9.68 5.85 -48.53
C ARG A 18 -8.63 6.95 -48.18
N ARG A 19 -8.68 8.12 -48.79
CA ARG A 19 -7.76 9.24 -48.52
C ARG A 19 -8.24 10.21 -47.43
N ALA A 20 -9.52 10.22 -47.08
CA ALA A 20 -10.03 11.08 -46.01
C ALA A 20 -9.80 10.48 -44.60
N PHE A 21 -9.61 9.18 -44.49
CA PHE A 21 -9.40 8.52 -43.18
C PHE A 21 -7.94 8.58 -42.70
N LEU A 22 -6.99 8.95 -43.53
CA LEU A 22 -5.57 9.10 -43.19
C LEU A 22 -5.14 10.52 -42.86
N ALA A 23 -6.00 11.51 -43.07
CA ALA A 23 -5.71 12.90 -42.76
C ALA A 23 -6.08 13.32 -41.33
N ASP A 24 -7.03 12.62 -40.69
CA ASP A 24 -7.43 12.88 -39.28
C ASP A 24 -6.61 12.11 -38.24
N ALA A 25 -5.78 11.16 -38.68
CA ALA A 25 -4.95 10.36 -37.77
C ALA A 25 -3.55 10.97 -37.47
N THR A 26 -3.20 12.09 -38.12
CA THR A 26 -1.87 12.71 -37.98
C THR A 26 -1.84 13.96 -37.13
N LEU A 27 -2.95 14.37 -36.51
CA LEU A 27 -3.01 15.55 -35.63
C LEU A 27 -3.11 15.20 -34.12
N ALA A 28 -2.99 13.94 -33.75
CA ALA A 28 -3.05 13.49 -32.36
C ALA A 28 -1.69 13.05 -31.76
N ALA A 29 -0.57 13.31 -32.44
CA ALA A 29 0.76 12.86 -31.99
C ALA A 29 1.75 13.99 -31.74
N ALA A 30 1.27 15.13 -31.25
CA ALA A 30 2.12 16.19 -30.68
C ALA A 30 1.55 16.63 -29.33
N ALA A 31 1.29 15.65 -28.43
CA ALA A 31 1.25 15.95 -27.01
C ALA A 31 2.69 16.11 -26.54
N THR A 32 3.24 17.30 -26.69
CA THR A 32 4.42 17.72 -25.96
C THR A 32 4.21 17.39 -24.50
N SER A 33 5.05 16.51 -23.96
CA SER A 33 5.24 16.29 -22.53
C SER A 33 5.77 17.60 -21.91
N ALA A 34 4.88 18.58 -21.75
CA ALA A 34 5.11 19.68 -20.85
C ALA A 34 5.06 19.06 -19.46
N SER A 35 6.22 18.74 -18.89
CA SER A 35 6.39 18.46 -17.47
C SER A 35 5.96 19.74 -16.73
N PHE A 36 4.67 19.86 -16.42
CA PHE A 36 4.18 20.84 -15.46
C PHE A 36 4.68 20.40 -14.09
N ALA A 37 5.94 20.74 -13.78
CA ALA A 37 6.36 20.82 -12.41
C ALA A 37 5.49 21.88 -11.73
N TRP A 38 4.51 21.45 -10.98
CA TRP A 38 3.68 22.34 -10.19
C TRP A 38 4.50 22.80 -8.97
N PRO A 39 4.93 24.08 -8.91
CA PRO A 39 5.72 24.58 -7.79
C PRO A 39 5.01 24.47 -6.42
N GLY A 40 3.69 24.25 -6.43
CA GLY A 40 2.88 24.08 -5.23
C GLY A 40 3.00 22.72 -4.54
N LEU A 41 3.38 21.64 -5.26
CA LEU A 41 3.43 20.30 -4.67
C LEU A 41 4.63 20.10 -3.71
N ALA A 42 5.80 20.61 -4.08
CA ALA A 42 6.98 20.58 -3.18
C ALA A 42 6.76 21.40 -1.89
N ARG A 43 5.92 22.42 -1.94
CA ARG A 43 5.52 23.23 -0.79
C ARG A 43 4.52 22.52 0.12
N ALA A 44 3.63 21.71 -0.47
CA ALA A 44 2.59 20.99 0.25
C ALA A 44 3.18 19.96 1.23
N GLN A 45 4.14 19.15 0.77
CA GLN A 45 4.82 18.18 1.64
C GLN A 45 5.58 18.84 2.80
N ALA A 46 6.16 20.02 2.58
CA ALA A 46 6.90 20.74 3.63
C ALA A 46 6.01 21.21 4.80
N ASN A 47 4.71 21.35 4.57
CA ASN A 47 3.74 21.81 5.57
C ASN A 47 2.96 20.67 6.23
N SER A 48 2.99 19.44 5.68
CA SER A 48 2.30 18.31 6.28
C SER A 48 2.93 17.91 7.63
N PRO A 49 2.12 17.64 8.67
CA PRO A 49 2.63 17.07 9.90
C PRO A 49 3.14 15.64 9.72
N PHE A 50 2.79 14.98 8.62
CA PHE A 50 3.11 13.58 8.32
C PHE A 50 4.30 13.46 7.36
N LYS A 51 5.01 12.35 7.41
CA LYS A 51 5.89 11.91 6.33
C LYS A 51 5.03 11.23 5.26
N LEU A 52 4.61 11.99 4.24
CA LEU A 52 3.80 11.43 3.16
C LEU A 52 4.69 10.55 2.27
N SER A 53 4.24 9.33 2.02
CA SER A 53 4.98 8.33 1.23
C SER A 53 4.06 7.49 0.36
N VAL A 54 4.67 6.62 -0.43
CA VAL A 54 3.99 5.63 -1.28
C VAL A 54 4.83 4.35 -1.31
N ILE A 55 4.17 3.20 -1.35
CA ILE A 55 4.82 1.93 -1.64
C ILE A 55 5.21 1.91 -3.12
N THR A 56 6.51 1.81 -3.41
CA THR A 56 7.04 2.06 -4.76
C THR A 56 6.57 1.06 -5.81
N ASP A 57 6.46 -0.22 -5.48
CA ASP A 57 6.02 -1.27 -6.40
C ASP A 57 4.52 -1.23 -6.71
N GLU A 58 3.73 -0.44 -5.97
CA GLU A 58 2.36 -0.09 -6.32
C GLU A 58 2.28 0.84 -7.53
N ILE A 59 3.36 1.55 -7.83
CA ILE A 59 3.49 2.39 -9.04
C ILE A 59 4.06 1.56 -10.19
N SER A 60 5.24 0.95 -9.97
CA SER A 60 5.96 0.20 -11.00
C SER A 60 6.95 -0.78 -10.39
N PRO A 61 7.17 -1.96 -10.99
CA PRO A 61 8.28 -2.83 -10.62
C PRO A 61 9.64 -2.23 -10.97
N ASP A 62 9.71 -1.26 -11.89
CA ASP A 62 10.91 -0.46 -12.14
C ASP A 62 11.07 0.60 -11.05
N PHE A 63 12.04 0.37 -10.16
CA PHE A 63 12.26 1.23 -8.99
C PHE A 63 12.71 2.66 -9.37
N ASP A 64 13.50 2.84 -10.43
CA ASP A 64 13.92 4.17 -10.88
C ASP A 64 12.70 4.97 -11.38
N HIS A 65 11.84 4.32 -12.17
CA HIS A 65 10.60 4.92 -12.64
C HIS A 65 9.65 5.24 -11.47
N ALA A 66 9.43 4.30 -10.56
CA ALA A 66 8.57 4.50 -9.39
C ALA A 66 9.04 5.68 -8.52
N CYS A 67 10.36 5.77 -8.25
CA CYS A 67 10.96 6.89 -7.53
C CYS A 67 10.81 8.23 -8.29
N SER A 68 10.93 8.22 -9.62
CA SER A 68 10.69 9.40 -10.45
C SER A 68 9.27 9.92 -10.30
N VAL A 69 8.27 9.03 -10.39
CA VAL A 69 6.84 9.39 -10.20
C VAL A 69 6.59 9.89 -8.78
N ALA A 70 7.08 9.19 -7.76
CA ALA A 70 6.92 9.60 -6.37
C ALA A 70 7.48 11.01 -6.12
N ALA A 71 8.70 11.30 -6.59
CA ALA A 71 9.37 12.56 -6.34
C ALA A 71 8.83 13.71 -7.20
N LYS A 72 8.66 13.49 -8.52
CA LYS A 72 8.36 14.56 -9.47
C LYS A 72 6.87 14.81 -9.64
N ASP A 73 6.06 13.73 -9.67
CA ASP A 73 4.65 13.85 -10.00
C ASP A 73 3.80 13.93 -8.72
N PHE A 74 4.17 13.17 -7.68
CA PHE A 74 3.50 13.23 -6.37
C PHE A 74 4.11 14.28 -5.44
N GLY A 75 5.33 14.76 -5.70
CA GLY A 75 6.02 15.74 -4.86
C GLY A 75 6.45 15.18 -3.51
N LEU A 76 6.64 13.86 -3.40
CA LEU A 76 7.01 13.19 -2.17
C LEU A 76 8.51 13.30 -1.88
N GLN A 77 8.86 13.28 -0.59
CA GLN A 77 10.24 13.18 -0.08
C GLN A 77 10.52 11.83 0.57
N TRP A 78 9.51 10.99 0.70
CA TRP A 78 9.59 9.70 1.35
C TRP A 78 8.95 8.64 0.47
N VAL A 79 9.49 7.44 0.55
CA VAL A 79 8.94 6.23 -0.06
C VAL A 79 8.99 5.08 0.94
N GLU A 80 8.14 4.11 0.74
CA GLU A 80 8.14 2.84 1.42
C GLU A 80 8.61 1.77 0.45
N ILE A 81 9.47 0.86 0.90
CA ILE A 81 10.08 -0.15 0.03
C ILE A 81 9.62 -1.54 0.44
N ARG A 82 8.87 -2.20 -0.45
CA ARG A 82 8.37 -3.58 -0.30
C ARG A 82 9.01 -4.53 -1.30
N ALA A 83 9.01 -4.16 -2.56
CA ALA A 83 9.62 -4.92 -3.64
C ALA A 83 10.28 -3.99 -4.67
N LEU A 84 11.36 -4.47 -5.29
CA LEU A 84 12.15 -3.76 -6.28
C LEU A 84 12.52 -4.73 -7.40
N TRP A 85 12.30 -4.36 -8.65
CA TRP A 85 12.68 -5.18 -9.80
C TRP A 85 12.14 -6.62 -9.75
N GLY A 86 10.94 -6.79 -9.17
CA GLY A 86 10.31 -8.10 -8.99
C GLY A 86 10.90 -8.95 -7.85
N LYS A 87 11.81 -8.40 -7.03
CA LYS A 87 12.36 -9.05 -5.84
C LYS A 87 11.75 -8.45 -4.58
N ASN A 88 11.43 -9.29 -3.61
CA ASN A 88 11.07 -8.81 -2.27
C ASN A 88 12.26 -8.08 -1.65
N ILE A 89 12.00 -7.07 -0.83
CA ILE A 89 13.04 -6.29 -0.14
C ILE A 89 13.97 -7.19 0.69
N ALA A 90 13.45 -8.26 1.29
CA ALA A 90 14.24 -9.21 2.10
C ALA A 90 15.22 -10.08 1.26
N ASP A 91 15.03 -10.13 -0.07
CA ASP A 91 15.82 -10.96 -0.99
C ASP A 91 16.89 -10.13 -1.75
N LEU A 92 17.06 -8.85 -1.40
CA LEU A 92 18.05 -7.99 -2.05
C LEU A 92 19.48 -8.37 -1.65
N ASN A 93 20.36 -8.44 -2.63
CA ASN A 93 21.80 -8.55 -2.40
C ASN A 93 22.47 -7.16 -2.27
N SER A 94 23.77 -7.12 -2.02
CA SER A 94 24.55 -5.88 -1.84
C SER A 94 24.50 -4.94 -3.05
N ASP A 95 24.49 -5.49 -4.26
CA ASP A 95 24.47 -4.71 -5.51
C ASP A 95 23.08 -4.10 -5.72
N ASP A 96 22.02 -4.86 -5.47
CA ASP A 96 20.65 -4.36 -5.49
C ASP A 96 20.47 -3.19 -4.48
N VAL A 97 20.99 -3.34 -3.26
CA VAL A 97 20.93 -2.29 -2.23
C VAL A 97 21.70 -1.05 -2.67
N SER A 98 22.92 -1.20 -3.19
CA SER A 98 23.73 -0.08 -3.66
C SER A 98 23.05 0.66 -4.81
N ARG A 99 22.47 -0.08 -5.76
CA ARG A 99 21.69 0.48 -6.86
C ARG A 99 20.46 1.23 -6.36
N ALA A 100 19.73 0.67 -5.42
CA ALA A 100 18.54 1.32 -4.83
C ALA A 100 18.91 2.62 -4.11
N GLN A 101 20.01 2.62 -3.34
CA GLN A 101 20.51 3.83 -2.66
C GLN A 101 20.89 4.93 -3.65
N ALA A 102 21.55 4.59 -4.78
CA ALA A 102 21.88 5.55 -5.83
C ALA A 102 20.62 6.17 -6.46
N ILE A 103 19.56 5.38 -6.69
CA ILE A 103 18.28 5.86 -7.21
C ILE A 103 17.59 6.79 -6.19
N LEU A 104 17.54 6.41 -4.92
CA LEU A 104 16.98 7.25 -3.86
C LEU A 104 17.70 8.59 -3.77
N ALA A 105 19.05 8.58 -3.84
CA ALA A 105 19.87 9.79 -3.84
C ALA A 105 19.60 10.67 -5.08
N LYS A 106 19.45 10.08 -6.27
CA LYS A 106 19.11 10.78 -7.53
C LYS A 106 17.85 11.61 -7.41
N TYR A 107 16.85 11.13 -6.66
CA TYR A 107 15.57 11.81 -6.47
C TYR A 107 15.43 12.50 -5.11
N ASN A 108 16.48 12.51 -4.29
CA ASN A 108 16.46 13.04 -2.92
C ASN A 108 15.33 12.44 -2.07
N LEU A 109 15.09 11.15 -2.20
CA LEU A 109 14.08 10.39 -1.47
C LEU A 109 14.69 9.72 -0.23
N ARG A 110 13.89 9.62 0.81
CA ARG A 110 14.18 8.91 2.06
C ARG A 110 13.21 7.76 2.25
N VAL A 111 13.60 6.76 3.03
CA VAL A 111 12.78 5.56 3.27
C VAL A 111 12.07 5.67 4.61
N THR A 112 10.77 5.39 4.64
CA THR A 112 9.95 5.43 5.86
C THR A 112 10.16 4.20 6.73
N ASP A 113 10.22 3.02 6.09
CA ASP A 113 10.38 1.71 6.71
C ASP A 113 10.76 0.66 5.67
N ILE A 114 11.17 -0.51 6.14
CA ILE A 114 11.32 -1.71 5.34
C ILE A 114 10.00 -2.50 5.43
N ALA A 115 9.19 -2.44 4.37
CA ALA A 115 7.93 -3.17 4.28
C ALA A 115 8.16 -4.67 4.04
N SER A 116 8.76 -5.32 5.02
CA SER A 116 9.23 -6.70 4.95
C SER A 116 8.07 -7.71 4.98
N PRO A 117 8.27 -8.94 4.45
CA PRO A 117 7.31 -10.04 4.56
C PRO A 117 7.47 -10.82 5.87
N LEU A 118 8.22 -10.33 6.84
CA LEU A 118 8.55 -11.02 8.08
C LEU A 118 7.30 -11.58 8.75
N PHE A 119 7.31 -12.89 9.01
CA PHE A 119 6.23 -13.68 9.60
C PHE A 119 4.96 -13.84 8.74
N LYS A 120 4.96 -13.44 7.46
CA LYS A 120 3.86 -13.77 6.53
C LYS A 120 4.01 -15.21 6.01
N VAL A 121 3.98 -16.18 6.90
CA VAL A 121 4.18 -17.63 6.70
C VAL A 121 3.24 -18.44 7.60
N ASP A 122 3.16 -19.76 7.38
CA ASP A 122 2.39 -20.65 8.27
C ASP A 122 3.05 -20.79 9.65
N TRP A 123 2.22 -20.88 10.71
CA TRP A 123 2.69 -21.24 12.02
C TRP A 123 2.96 -22.76 12.11
N PRO A 124 4.12 -23.20 12.61
CA PRO A 124 4.47 -24.63 12.66
C PRO A 124 3.52 -25.40 13.58
N GLY A 125 3.04 -26.53 13.06
CA GLY A 125 2.14 -27.41 13.81
C GLY A 125 0.67 -26.97 13.83
N ALA A 126 0.34 -25.78 13.32
CA ALA A 126 -1.04 -25.37 13.14
C ALA A 126 -1.67 -26.01 11.89
N PRO A 127 -2.99 -26.27 11.91
CA PRO A 127 -3.71 -26.64 10.69
C PRO A 127 -3.57 -25.56 9.64
N ARG A 128 -3.46 -25.97 8.37
CA ARG A 128 -3.52 -25.00 7.26
C ARG A 128 -4.91 -24.39 7.15
N SER A 129 -4.95 -23.09 6.98
CA SER A 129 -6.17 -22.34 6.68
C SER A 129 -6.29 -22.04 5.19
N ARG A 130 -7.39 -21.44 4.79
CA ARG A 130 -7.57 -20.93 3.41
C ARG A 130 -6.50 -19.94 2.98
N PHE A 131 -5.85 -19.25 3.90
CA PHE A 131 -4.80 -18.27 3.63
C PHE A 131 -3.41 -18.90 3.45
N SER A 132 -3.17 -20.09 4.02
CA SER A 132 -1.91 -20.83 3.87
C SER A 132 -1.57 -21.26 2.45
N THR A 133 -2.54 -21.22 1.53
CA THR A 133 -2.35 -21.60 0.12
C THR A 133 -2.18 -20.38 -0.79
N GLN A 134 -2.32 -19.20 -0.27
CA GLN A 134 -2.16 -17.98 -1.04
C GLN A 134 -0.67 -17.70 -1.22
N HIS A 135 -0.19 -17.91 -2.44
CA HIS A 135 1.13 -17.44 -2.87
C HIS A 135 1.02 -15.95 -3.19
N ASP A 136 0.97 -15.14 -2.15
CA ASP A 136 1.18 -13.71 -2.29
C ASP A 136 2.64 -13.48 -2.70
N SER A 137 2.87 -12.73 -3.80
CA SER A 137 4.21 -12.34 -4.24
C SER A 137 4.97 -11.54 -3.17
N PHE A 138 4.27 -11.05 -2.17
CA PHE A 138 4.81 -10.29 -1.03
C PHE A 138 4.95 -11.13 0.25
N ALA A 139 4.56 -12.41 0.22
CA ALA A 139 4.82 -13.33 1.32
C ALA A 139 6.32 -13.64 1.44
N ALA A 140 6.74 -14.07 2.63
CA ALA A 140 8.10 -14.55 2.80
C ALA A 140 8.32 -15.81 1.97
N THR A 141 9.38 -15.82 1.17
CA THR A 141 9.84 -17.02 0.45
C THR A 141 10.47 -18.04 1.40
N ALA A 142 10.92 -17.59 2.57
CA ALA A 142 11.53 -18.40 3.61
C ALA A 142 10.47 -18.97 4.56
N ASP A 143 10.61 -20.26 4.90
CA ASP A 143 9.77 -20.92 5.88
C ASP A 143 9.95 -20.35 7.32
N PHE A 144 9.16 -20.85 8.27
CA PHE A 144 9.22 -20.43 9.68
C PHE A 144 10.64 -20.50 10.26
N LYS A 145 11.43 -21.54 9.93
CA LYS A 145 12.76 -21.76 10.52
C LYS A 145 13.76 -20.66 10.17
N LYS A 146 13.55 -19.96 9.05
CA LYS A 146 14.40 -18.88 8.57
C LYS A 146 13.93 -17.50 8.95
N GLN A 147 12.82 -17.37 9.69
CA GLN A 147 12.25 -16.04 10.01
C GLN A 147 13.17 -15.19 10.90
N ASP A 148 14.03 -15.80 11.71
CA ASP A 148 15.03 -15.05 12.49
C ASP A 148 16.15 -14.50 11.58
N ASP A 149 16.53 -15.22 10.52
CA ASP A 149 17.47 -14.73 9.51
C ASP A 149 16.86 -13.59 8.69
N VAL A 150 15.56 -13.71 8.32
CA VAL A 150 14.80 -12.64 7.65
C VAL A 150 14.73 -11.39 8.53
N LEU A 151 14.47 -11.53 9.83
CA LEU A 151 14.49 -10.42 10.77
C LEU A 151 15.86 -9.74 10.80
N ALA A 152 16.94 -10.50 10.91
CA ALA A 152 18.31 -9.97 10.95
C ALA A 152 18.65 -9.22 9.65
N ALA A 153 18.29 -9.79 8.50
CA ALA A 153 18.49 -9.15 7.20
C ALA A 153 17.69 -7.84 7.08
N CYS A 154 16.43 -7.82 7.49
CA CYS A 154 15.58 -6.63 7.44
C CYS A 154 16.08 -5.53 8.40
N ILE A 155 16.61 -5.86 9.56
CA ILE A 155 17.24 -4.91 10.47
C ILE A 155 18.51 -4.31 9.82
N ALA A 156 19.32 -5.12 9.16
CA ALA A 156 20.48 -4.63 8.43
C ALA A 156 20.09 -3.70 7.28
N LEU A 157 19.06 -4.05 6.51
CA LEU A 157 18.51 -3.21 5.45
C LEU A 157 17.97 -1.88 6.00
N ALA A 158 17.24 -1.89 7.11
CA ALA A 158 16.74 -0.67 7.74
C ALA A 158 17.90 0.32 8.05
N LYS A 159 19.00 -0.18 8.58
CA LYS A 159 20.21 0.64 8.84
C LYS A 159 20.83 1.17 7.54
N GLN A 160 20.93 0.33 6.49
CA GLN A 160 21.48 0.73 5.20
C GLN A 160 20.62 1.79 4.50
N PHE A 161 19.29 1.67 4.56
CA PHE A 161 18.34 2.63 4.01
C PHE A 161 18.03 3.80 4.97
N LYS A 162 18.70 3.85 6.14
CA LYS A 162 18.59 4.93 7.15
C LYS A 162 17.14 5.14 7.63
N THR A 163 16.41 4.05 7.79
CA THR A 163 15.11 4.03 8.47
C THR A 163 15.21 3.33 9.81
N ASP A 164 14.28 3.62 10.70
CA ASP A 164 14.19 3.09 12.06
C ASP A 164 13.09 2.04 12.23
N LYS A 165 12.47 1.58 11.12
CA LYS A 165 11.30 0.70 11.17
C LYS A 165 11.43 -0.48 10.22
N VAL A 166 10.92 -1.63 10.69
CA VAL A 166 10.72 -2.84 9.90
C VAL A 166 9.28 -3.31 10.13
N ARG A 167 8.52 -3.50 9.04
CA ARG A 167 7.19 -4.10 9.10
C ARG A 167 7.29 -5.60 9.37
N CYS A 168 6.29 -6.14 10.10
CA CYS A 168 6.06 -7.56 10.25
C CYS A 168 4.56 -7.88 10.25
N PHE A 169 4.27 -9.17 10.23
CA PHE A 169 2.94 -9.74 10.40
C PHE A 169 2.92 -10.69 11.62
N ASP A 170 1.79 -11.40 11.85
CA ASP A 170 1.65 -12.39 12.89
C ASP A 170 1.16 -13.75 12.37
N PHE A 171 1.77 -14.18 11.25
CA PHE A 171 1.52 -15.44 10.55
C PHE A 171 0.17 -15.46 9.82
N TRP A 172 0.04 -16.38 8.85
CA TRP A 172 -1.23 -16.59 8.15
C TRP A 172 -2.36 -16.86 9.14
N ARG A 173 -3.50 -16.26 8.89
CA ARG A 173 -4.68 -16.33 9.75
C ARG A 173 -5.13 -17.78 9.91
N LEU A 174 -5.23 -18.21 11.16
CA LEU A 174 -5.76 -19.51 11.54
C LEU A 174 -7.27 -19.41 11.74
N ASP A 175 -8.01 -20.47 11.41
CA ASP A 175 -9.45 -20.55 11.68
C ASP A 175 -9.72 -20.51 13.20
N ASP A 176 -8.86 -21.16 13.98
CA ASP A 176 -8.80 -21.03 15.44
C ASP A 176 -7.35 -20.87 15.90
N ALA A 177 -7.02 -19.68 16.34
CA ALA A 177 -5.69 -19.35 16.84
C ALA A 177 -5.54 -19.57 18.37
N SER A 178 -6.57 -20.00 19.09
CA SER A 178 -6.59 -20.02 20.57
C SER A 178 -5.43 -20.79 21.16
N SER A 179 -5.17 -22.01 20.65
CA SER A 179 -4.07 -22.87 21.11
C SER A 179 -2.67 -22.38 20.77
N PHE A 180 -2.53 -21.49 19.80
CA PHE A 180 -1.24 -21.00 19.31
C PHE A 180 -0.96 -19.56 19.72
N ARG A 181 -1.97 -18.84 20.19
CA ARG A 181 -1.92 -17.39 20.44
C ARG A 181 -0.77 -16.99 21.36
N ALA A 182 -0.59 -17.67 22.48
CA ALA A 182 0.48 -17.35 23.42
C ALA A 182 1.88 -17.51 22.79
N ALA A 183 2.08 -18.60 22.03
CA ALA A 183 3.35 -18.86 21.36
C ALA A 183 3.64 -17.85 20.22
N ILE A 184 2.60 -17.43 19.49
CA ILE A 184 2.71 -16.36 18.48
C ILE A 184 3.10 -15.04 19.15
N ASP A 185 2.42 -14.66 20.24
CA ASP A 185 2.74 -13.45 21.01
C ASP A 185 4.17 -13.49 21.55
N ASP A 186 4.65 -14.62 22.03
CA ASP A 186 6.02 -14.81 22.51
C ASP A 186 7.06 -14.69 21.40
N LYS A 187 6.77 -15.23 20.21
CA LYS A 187 7.65 -15.07 19.04
C LYS A 187 7.77 -13.59 18.63
N LEU A 188 6.65 -12.88 18.57
CA LEU A 188 6.64 -11.43 18.26
C LEU A 188 7.36 -10.63 19.35
N ARG A 189 7.20 -10.98 20.62
CA ARG A 189 7.90 -10.33 21.74
C ARG A 189 9.41 -10.48 21.61
N SER A 190 9.88 -11.69 21.34
CA SER A 190 11.30 -11.99 21.11
C SER A 190 11.88 -11.21 19.93
N ALA A 191 11.17 -11.23 18.79
CA ALA A 191 11.58 -10.50 17.59
C ALA A 191 11.60 -8.98 17.81
N THR A 192 10.59 -8.45 18.49
CA THR A 192 10.49 -7.02 18.83
C THR A 192 11.66 -6.58 19.71
N GLU A 193 12.00 -7.38 20.72
CA GLU A 193 13.13 -7.06 21.60
C GLU A 193 14.48 -7.16 20.86
N THR A 194 14.62 -8.13 19.92
CA THR A 194 15.81 -8.24 19.07
C THR A 194 16.00 -7.00 18.19
N ALA A 195 14.93 -6.50 17.56
CA ALA A 195 14.97 -5.29 16.76
C ALA A 195 15.25 -4.05 17.61
N ARG A 196 14.56 -3.92 18.77
CA ARG A 196 14.69 -2.79 19.70
C ARG A 196 16.13 -2.63 20.22
N LYS A 197 16.82 -3.73 20.57
CA LYS A 197 18.23 -3.71 20.98
C LYS A 197 19.16 -3.15 19.91
N GLN A 198 18.74 -3.17 18.65
CA GLN A 198 19.48 -2.66 17.50
C GLN A 198 19.01 -1.26 17.05
N GLY A 199 18.11 -0.62 17.82
CA GLY A 199 17.58 0.71 17.53
C GLY A 199 16.50 0.71 16.44
N ILE A 200 15.91 -0.46 16.13
CA ILE A 200 14.85 -0.62 15.11
C ILE A 200 13.52 -0.92 15.79
N ALA A 201 12.49 -0.21 15.41
CA ALA A 201 11.12 -0.51 15.81
C ALA A 201 10.52 -1.56 14.88
N LEU A 202 10.11 -2.70 15.43
CA LEU A 202 9.27 -3.63 14.71
C LEU A 202 7.84 -3.10 14.74
N ILE A 203 7.19 -3.01 13.58
CA ILE A 203 5.81 -2.52 13.43
C ILE A 203 4.96 -3.60 12.77
N LEU A 204 3.89 -4.01 13.45
CA LEU A 204 2.95 -4.97 12.90
C LEU A 204 1.94 -4.26 12.01
N GLU A 205 1.74 -4.74 10.79
CA GLU A 205 0.60 -4.36 9.98
C GLU A 205 -0.59 -5.28 10.31
N ASN A 206 -1.74 -4.68 10.62
CA ASN A 206 -2.97 -5.45 10.65
C ASN A 206 -3.36 -5.82 9.22
N GLU A 207 -3.34 -7.14 8.95
CA GLU A 207 -3.52 -7.70 7.60
C GLU A 207 -4.64 -8.74 7.62
N PHE A 208 -5.64 -8.61 6.70
CA PHE A 208 -6.83 -9.45 6.70
C PHE A 208 -6.52 -10.94 6.49
N GLU A 209 -5.37 -11.26 5.90
CA GLU A 209 -4.88 -12.63 5.70
C GLU A 209 -4.07 -13.16 6.89
N CYS A 210 -3.76 -12.32 7.88
CA CYS A 210 -2.96 -12.67 9.06
C CYS A 210 -3.82 -12.76 10.32
N ASN A 211 -3.24 -13.27 11.43
CA ASN A 211 -4.00 -13.47 12.66
C ASN A 211 -4.47 -12.18 13.31
N THR A 212 -3.80 -11.05 13.06
CA THR A 212 -4.24 -9.72 13.49
C THR A 212 -4.70 -8.93 12.27
N ALA A 213 -6.01 -8.77 12.11
CA ALA A 213 -6.64 -8.09 10.99
C ALA A 213 -7.46 -6.86 11.43
N THR A 214 -8.19 -6.97 12.54
CA THR A 214 -9.08 -5.93 13.06
C THR A 214 -8.42 -5.04 14.10
N ALA A 215 -9.04 -3.89 14.39
CA ALA A 215 -8.55 -2.99 15.43
C ALA A 215 -8.57 -3.63 16.82
N ALA A 216 -9.60 -4.45 17.13
CA ALA A 216 -9.68 -5.17 18.39
C ALA A 216 -8.56 -6.20 18.53
N GLU A 217 -8.25 -6.95 17.46
CA GLU A 217 -7.13 -7.90 17.44
C GLU A 217 -5.80 -7.18 17.58
N ALA A 218 -5.62 -6.03 16.90
CA ALA A 218 -4.42 -5.20 17.02
C ALA A 218 -4.25 -4.65 18.45
N ALA A 219 -5.30 -4.14 19.07
CA ALA A 219 -5.27 -3.65 20.46
C ALA A 219 -4.88 -4.77 21.42
N ARG A 220 -5.45 -5.97 21.27
CA ARG A 220 -5.09 -7.16 22.06
C ARG A 220 -3.62 -7.51 21.93
N LEU A 221 -3.12 -7.61 20.68
CA LEU A 221 -1.72 -7.98 20.43
C LEU A 221 -0.74 -6.93 20.99
N LEU A 222 -1.02 -5.64 20.79
CA LEU A 222 -0.19 -4.57 21.33
C LEU A 222 -0.15 -4.56 22.86
N ALA A 223 -1.22 -4.98 23.53
CA ALA A 223 -1.21 -5.21 24.98
C ALA A 223 -0.34 -6.40 25.39
N ALA A 224 -0.36 -7.48 24.60
CA ALA A 224 0.47 -8.68 24.85
C ALA A 224 1.96 -8.45 24.53
N VAL A 225 2.28 -7.56 23.58
CA VAL A 225 3.66 -7.25 23.13
C VAL A 225 3.96 -5.76 23.29
N PRO A 226 4.33 -5.29 24.50
CA PRO A 226 4.40 -3.86 24.85
C PRO A 226 5.36 -3.02 23.99
N ALA A 227 6.42 -3.58 23.41
CA ALA A 227 7.41 -2.84 22.61
C ALA A 227 7.08 -2.83 21.10
N LEU A 228 6.10 -3.62 20.64
CA LEU A 228 5.68 -3.71 19.24
C LEU A 228 4.94 -2.42 18.83
N GLY A 229 5.28 -1.84 17.68
CA GLY A 229 4.52 -0.74 17.07
C GLY A 229 3.40 -1.26 16.18
N LEU A 230 2.54 -0.35 15.71
CA LEU A 230 1.48 -0.63 14.75
C LEU A 230 1.75 0.14 13.46
N ASN A 231 1.66 -0.56 12.34
CA ASN A 231 1.33 -0.01 11.05
C ASN A 231 -0.19 -0.15 10.88
N TRP A 232 -0.93 0.93 11.13
CA TRP A 232 -2.39 0.92 11.06
C TRP A 232 -2.87 0.93 9.62
N ASP A 233 -3.59 -0.11 9.23
CA ASP A 233 -4.27 -0.22 7.95
C ASP A 233 -5.77 -0.42 8.15
N PRO A 234 -6.57 0.65 8.11
CA PRO A 234 -8.02 0.55 8.30
C PRO A 234 -8.71 -0.21 7.16
N ALA A 235 -8.13 -0.22 5.95
CA ALA A 235 -8.76 -0.91 4.83
C ALA A 235 -8.57 -2.42 4.91
N ASN A 236 -7.46 -2.91 5.47
CA ASN A 236 -7.31 -4.32 5.80
C ASN A 236 -8.33 -4.76 6.87
N ALA A 237 -8.63 -3.90 7.85
CA ALA A 237 -9.68 -4.18 8.83
C ALA A 237 -11.07 -4.28 8.16
N VAL A 238 -11.37 -3.39 7.21
CA VAL A 238 -12.60 -3.47 6.40
C VAL A 238 -12.65 -4.77 5.58
N MET A 239 -11.55 -5.19 4.97
CA MET A 239 -11.46 -6.46 4.23
C MET A 239 -11.67 -7.68 5.14
N ALA A 240 -11.29 -7.58 6.41
CA ALA A 240 -11.55 -8.60 7.43
C ALA A 240 -13.01 -8.59 7.96
N GLY A 241 -13.83 -7.65 7.53
CA GLY A 241 -15.24 -7.54 7.91
C GLY A 241 -15.53 -6.48 8.98
N GLU A 242 -14.54 -5.72 9.47
CA GLU A 242 -14.74 -4.59 10.37
C GLU A 242 -15.12 -3.33 9.55
N LEU A 243 -16.39 -3.26 9.13
CA LEU A 243 -16.87 -2.21 8.21
C LEU A 243 -16.78 -0.79 8.81
N ASP A 244 -16.73 -0.66 10.12
CA ASP A 244 -16.52 0.59 10.86
C ASP A 244 -15.09 0.61 11.46
N ALA A 245 -14.08 0.38 10.62
CA ALA A 245 -12.68 0.48 11.04
C ALA A 245 -12.33 1.92 11.50
N PHE A 246 -13.04 2.91 11.00
CA PHE A 246 -13.00 4.30 11.42
C PHE A 246 -14.40 4.91 11.40
N PRO A 247 -14.90 5.50 12.53
CA PRO A 247 -14.18 5.81 13.76
C PRO A 247 -14.15 4.72 14.84
N ALA A 248 -15.02 3.69 14.80
CA ALA A 248 -15.15 2.77 15.92
C ALA A 248 -13.91 1.91 16.17
N GLY A 249 -13.37 1.26 15.12
CA GLY A 249 -12.13 0.50 15.25
C GLY A 249 -10.95 1.37 15.70
N TRP A 250 -10.80 2.56 15.11
CA TRP A 250 -9.80 3.53 15.54
C TRP A 250 -9.86 3.82 17.03
N ALA A 251 -11.05 3.91 17.63
CA ALA A 251 -11.21 4.22 19.05
C ALA A 251 -10.55 3.19 19.98
N LEU A 252 -10.46 1.92 19.56
CA LEU A 252 -9.89 0.81 20.32
C LEU A 252 -8.37 0.83 20.37
N LEU A 253 -7.70 1.46 19.41
CA LEU A 253 -6.25 1.41 19.26
C LEU A 253 -5.50 2.23 20.33
N PRO A 254 -4.36 1.75 20.85
CA PRO A 254 -3.43 2.57 21.64
C PRO A 254 -2.68 3.53 20.70
N LYS A 255 -3.05 4.80 20.74
CA LYS A 255 -2.62 5.84 19.79
C LYS A 255 -1.12 6.09 19.79
N ASP A 256 -0.48 5.97 20.93
CA ASP A 256 0.98 6.10 21.12
C ASP A 256 1.78 4.97 20.47
N ARG A 257 1.09 3.88 20.08
CA ARG A 257 1.71 2.72 19.45
C ARG A 257 1.65 2.78 17.92
N ILE A 258 0.88 3.70 17.33
CA ILE A 258 0.81 3.87 15.87
C ILE A 258 2.12 4.52 15.40
N ARG A 259 2.91 3.75 14.65
CA ARG A 259 4.23 4.17 14.14
C ARG A 259 4.28 4.33 12.63
N HIS A 260 3.29 3.81 11.94
CA HIS A 260 3.09 3.89 10.49
C HIS A 260 1.59 3.80 10.20
N CYS A 261 1.15 4.26 9.03
CA CYS A 261 -0.23 4.16 8.60
C CYS A 261 -0.28 3.95 7.09
N HIS A 262 -1.00 2.93 6.64
CA HIS A 262 -1.31 2.72 5.23
C HIS A 262 -2.58 3.43 4.84
N CYS A 263 -2.52 4.17 3.74
CA CYS A 263 -3.65 4.90 3.17
C CYS A 263 -4.14 4.18 1.93
N LYS A 264 -5.22 3.44 2.07
CA LYS A 264 -6.00 2.81 0.99
C LYS A 264 -7.47 2.78 1.38
N ASN A 265 -8.36 2.45 0.46
CA ASN A 265 -9.79 2.41 0.74
C ASN A 265 -10.46 1.19 0.13
N ALA A 266 -11.66 0.90 0.60
CA ALA A 266 -12.48 -0.20 0.13
C ALA A 266 -13.96 0.20 0.13
N VAL A 267 -14.73 -0.35 -0.80
CA VAL A 267 -16.17 -0.18 -0.91
C VAL A 267 -16.88 -1.50 -0.65
N ARG A 268 -18.10 -1.42 -0.15
CA ARG A 268 -19.01 -2.56 -0.12
C ARG A 268 -19.93 -2.49 -1.35
N ASN A 269 -19.81 -3.48 -2.21
CA ASN A 269 -20.62 -3.59 -3.43
C ASN A 269 -22.08 -3.95 -3.13
N ALA A 270 -22.94 -3.86 -4.12
CA ALA A 270 -24.36 -4.19 -4.00
C ALA A 270 -24.61 -5.67 -3.64
N ASP A 271 -23.71 -6.57 -3.99
CA ASP A 271 -23.73 -8.00 -3.60
C ASP A 271 -23.20 -8.26 -2.17
N GLY A 272 -22.85 -7.20 -1.45
CA GLY A 272 -22.34 -7.26 -0.08
C GLY A 272 -20.86 -7.55 0.05
N LYS A 273 -20.15 -7.83 -1.05
CA LYS A 273 -18.70 -8.06 -1.04
C LYS A 273 -17.92 -6.76 -0.89
N VAL A 274 -16.80 -6.85 -0.24
CA VAL A 274 -15.84 -5.73 -0.14
C VAL A 274 -14.81 -5.83 -1.26
N ALA A 275 -14.50 -4.69 -1.86
CA ALA A 275 -13.50 -4.56 -2.91
C ALA A 275 -12.67 -3.29 -2.71
N TRP A 276 -11.42 -3.29 -3.18
CA TRP A 276 -10.55 -2.12 -3.15
C TRP A 276 -11.12 -0.98 -4.00
N SER A 277 -10.88 0.25 -3.60
CA SER A 277 -11.32 1.47 -4.27
C SER A 277 -10.27 2.57 -4.23
N PRO A 278 -10.41 3.65 -5.03
CA PRO A 278 -9.60 4.86 -4.86
C PRO A 278 -9.74 5.43 -3.45
N VAL A 279 -8.72 6.15 -2.99
CA VAL A 279 -8.64 6.64 -1.59
C VAL A 279 -9.83 7.53 -1.20
N ASP A 280 -10.33 8.35 -2.10
CA ASP A 280 -11.45 9.27 -1.83
C ASP A 280 -12.84 8.64 -2.02
N ILE A 281 -12.89 7.35 -2.32
CA ILE A 281 -14.14 6.59 -2.51
C ILE A 281 -14.09 5.34 -1.63
N GLY A 282 -14.93 5.25 -0.60
CA GLY A 282 -14.97 4.05 0.22
C GLY A 282 -15.52 4.26 1.62
N LEU A 283 -15.34 3.22 2.43
CA LEU A 283 -15.88 3.12 3.79
C LEU A 283 -15.04 3.92 4.82
N ILE A 284 -13.80 4.27 4.47
CA ILE A 284 -12.91 5.00 5.36
C ILE A 284 -12.95 6.49 4.99
N ASP A 285 -13.43 7.32 5.91
CA ASP A 285 -13.32 8.78 5.81
C ASP A 285 -11.87 9.22 6.10
N TRP A 286 -11.04 9.27 5.05
CA TRP A 286 -9.66 9.69 5.16
C TRP A 286 -9.50 11.14 5.61
N THR A 287 -10.46 12.01 5.32
CA THR A 287 -10.44 13.40 5.83
C THR A 287 -10.52 13.42 7.36
N ALA A 288 -11.44 12.65 7.92
CA ALA A 288 -11.57 12.54 9.38
C ALA A 288 -10.41 11.74 10.00
N GLN A 289 -9.91 10.68 9.33
CA GLN A 289 -8.76 9.91 9.80
C GLN A 289 -7.49 10.77 9.88
N PHE A 290 -7.22 11.65 8.90
CA PHE A 290 -6.09 12.58 8.95
C PHE A 290 -6.24 13.61 10.06
N ARG A 291 -7.45 14.14 10.31
CA ARG A 291 -7.72 15.00 11.48
C ARG A 291 -7.44 14.26 12.78
N ALA A 292 -7.87 13.01 12.89
CA ALA A 292 -7.64 12.18 14.07
C ALA A 292 -6.14 11.91 14.29
N LEU A 293 -5.37 11.60 13.25
CA LEU A 293 -3.91 11.48 13.32
C LEU A 293 -3.24 12.79 13.77
N LYS A 294 -3.66 13.93 13.19
CA LYS A 294 -3.16 15.25 13.59
C LYS A 294 -3.45 15.57 15.06
N SER A 295 -4.66 15.26 15.52
CA SER A 295 -5.12 15.59 16.89
C SER A 295 -4.34 14.85 17.98
N ILE A 296 -3.81 13.67 17.69
CA ILE A 296 -2.94 12.91 18.60
C ILE A 296 -1.46 13.29 18.48
N GLY A 297 -1.13 14.31 17.69
CA GLY A 297 0.26 14.74 17.47
C GLY A 297 1.10 13.79 16.62
N TYR A 298 0.46 12.93 15.78
CA TYR A 298 1.17 11.97 14.92
C TYR A 298 2.12 12.69 13.95
N ARG A 299 3.35 12.18 13.82
CA ARG A 299 4.42 12.76 12.98
C ARG A 299 5.13 11.70 12.11
N ASN A 300 4.69 10.46 12.18
CA ASN A 300 5.26 9.37 11.39
C ASN A 300 4.70 9.33 9.97
N ALA A 301 4.98 8.25 9.25
CA ALA A 301 4.59 8.13 7.86
C ALA A 301 3.10 7.79 7.69
N VAL A 302 2.52 8.40 6.65
CA VAL A 302 1.27 7.95 6.03
C VAL A 302 1.61 7.59 4.59
N SER A 303 1.52 6.31 4.27
CA SER A 303 1.97 5.74 3.00
C SER A 303 0.78 5.33 2.13
N LEU A 304 0.72 5.83 0.90
CA LEU A 304 -0.24 5.35 -0.07
C LEU A 304 0.09 3.91 -0.45
N GLU A 305 -0.88 3.02 -0.26
CA GLU A 305 -0.83 1.65 -0.74
C GLU A 305 -2.01 1.37 -1.66
N THR A 306 -1.77 1.35 -2.97
CA THR A 306 -2.83 1.28 -3.98
C THR A 306 -3.12 -0.17 -4.37
N HIS A 307 -3.99 -0.86 -3.64
CA HIS A 307 -4.45 -2.19 -4.04
C HIS A 307 -5.52 -2.16 -5.13
N TRP A 308 -6.21 -1.04 -5.32
CA TRP A 308 -7.15 -0.85 -6.40
C TRP A 308 -6.45 -0.83 -7.77
N ARG A 309 -7.03 -1.52 -8.75
CA ARG A 309 -6.45 -1.67 -10.11
C ARG A 309 -7.37 -1.17 -11.24
N GLY A 310 -8.45 -0.49 -10.90
CA GLY A 310 -9.43 0.00 -11.88
C GLY A 310 -8.95 1.17 -12.76
N GLY A 311 -7.76 1.70 -12.54
CA GLY A 311 -7.16 2.76 -13.36
C GLY A 311 -6.54 2.26 -14.68
N GLY A 312 -6.53 0.93 -14.93
CA GLY A 312 -5.99 0.32 -16.15
C GLY A 312 -4.51 -0.07 -16.06
N SER A 313 -3.74 0.53 -15.16
CA SER A 313 -2.38 0.10 -14.81
C SER A 313 -2.10 0.38 -13.32
N PRO A 314 -1.06 -0.22 -12.72
CA PRO A 314 -0.64 0.10 -11.35
C PRO A 314 -0.36 1.59 -11.17
N GLU A 315 0.41 2.20 -12.06
CA GLU A 315 0.74 3.62 -12.02
C GLU A 315 -0.50 4.51 -12.16
N ALA A 316 -1.39 4.25 -13.14
CA ALA A 316 -2.61 5.02 -13.32
C ALA A 316 -3.52 4.93 -12.09
N SER A 317 -3.62 3.75 -11.49
CA SER A 317 -4.38 3.53 -10.25
C SER A 317 -3.76 4.30 -9.07
N SER A 318 -2.43 4.29 -8.95
CA SER A 318 -1.72 5.05 -7.91
C SER A 318 -1.85 6.56 -8.09
N ARG A 319 -1.85 7.07 -9.32
CA ARG A 319 -2.10 8.49 -9.63
C ARG A 319 -3.50 8.94 -9.21
N ILE A 320 -4.52 8.11 -9.48
CA ILE A 320 -5.90 8.39 -9.08
C ILE A 320 -6.02 8.36 -7.55
N SER A 321 -5.48 7.34 -6.89
CA SER A 321 -5.50 7.20 -5.44
C SER A 321 -4.70 8.31 -4.74
N TRP A 322 -3.57 8.74 -5.30
CA TRP A 322 -2.81 9.89 -4.81
C TRP A 322 -3.60 11.19 -4.89
N ALA A 323 -4.31 11.43 -6.00
CA ALA A 323 -5.18 12.60 -6.13
C ALA A 323 -6.29 12.59 -5.05
N GLY A 324 -6.89 11.43 -4.78
CA GLY A 324 -7.87 11.26 -3.71
C GLY A 324 -7.29 11.50 -2.31
N MET A 325 -6.10 10.94 -2.03
CA MET A 325 -5.37 11.16 -0.78
C MET A 325 -5.04 12.63 -0.57
N LYS A 326 -4.54 13.31 -1.62
CA LYS A 326 -4.21 14.74 -1.58
C LYS A 326 -5.44 15.58 -1.25
N LYS A 327 -6.57 15.33 -1.90
CA LYS A 327 -7.84 16.00 -1.63
C LYS A 327 -8.27 15.85 -0.17
N ALA A 328 -8.15 14.63 0.41
CA ALA A 328 -8.47 14.38 1.80
C ALA A 328 -7.50 15.09 2.77
N LEU A 329 -6.20 15.14 2.45
CA LEU A 329 -5.20 15.89 3.22
C LEU A 329 -5.49 17.39 3.22
N GLU A 330 -5.82 17.98 2.06
CA GLU A 330 -6.21 19.39 1.94
C GLU A 330 -7.48 19.68 2.76
N ALA A 331 -8.51 18.86 2.61
CA ALA A 331 -9.78 19.02 3.35
C ALA A 331 -9.64 18.83 4.87
N SER A 332 -8.62 18.11 5.32
CA SER A 332 -8.31 17.91 6.74
C SER A 332 -7.44 19.04 7.34
N GLY A 333 -6.84 19.90 6.50
CA GLY A 333 -5.87 20.91 6.91
C GLY A 333 -4.53 20.28 7.34
N THR A 334 -4.12 19.18 6.67
CA THR A 334 -2.86 18.46 6.95
C THR A 334 -1.92 18.42 5.74
N LEU A 335 -2.21 19.21 4.70
CA LEU A 335 -1.34 19.45 3.56
C LEU A 335 -0.96 20.91 3.45
#